data_cf34443b0c669d0ea1d4d6c7d5a7cacd
#
_entry.id   cf34443b0c669d0ea1d4d6c7d5a7cacd
#
_cell.length_a   1.000
_cell.length_b   1.000
_cell.length_c   1.000
_cell.angle_alpha   90.00
_cell.angle_beta   90.00
_cell.angle_gamma   90.00
#
_symmetry.space_group_name_H-M   'P 1'
#
loop_
_entity.id
_entity.type
_entity.pdbx_description
1 polymer ?
#
loop_
_entity_poly.entity_id
_entity_poly.type
_entity_poly.pdbx_seq_one_letter_code
_entity_poly.pdbx_strand_id
1 'polypeptide(L)'
;MKQKFLICQHCGNIVAMIRDKGVPICCCSEEMQELISGATEASGEKHIPVYEVEGNTVHVTVGSVEHPMTQEHYIEWVCVETEHGIQFAHLDPDDKPKAKFSICDGDEVRAVYAFCNQHNLWRK
;
A
#
# COMPACT_ATOMS: atom_id res chain seq x y z
N MET A 1 -4.98 3.41 -15.26
CA MET A 1 -3.52 3.36 -15.12
C MET A 1 -3.17 2.75 -13.77
N LYS A 2 -2.22 1.85 -13.75
CA LYS A 2 -1.81 1.19 -12.50
C LYS A 2 -0.92 2.13 -11.68
N GLN A 3 -1.21 2.27 -10.39
CA GLN A 3 -0.41 3.08 -9.49
C GLN A 3 1.00 2.49 -9.33
N LYS A 4 2.01 3.34 -9.37
CA LYS A 4 3.41 2.97 -9.17
C LYS A 4 3.96 3.66 -7.94
N PHE A 5 4.72 2.90 -7.13
CA PHE A 5 5.44 3.41 -5.96
C PHE A 5 6.92 3.13 -6.12
N LEU A 6 7.76 4.08 -5.71
CA LEU A 6 9.21 3.93 -5.73
C LEU A 6 9.77 4.01 -4.32
N ILE A 7 10.84 3.26 -4.06
CA ILE A 7 11.53 3.27 -2.78
C ILE A 7 13.02 3.57 -2.97
N CYS A 8 13.59 4.35 -2.07
CA CYS A 8 15.03 4.51 -1.97
C CYS A 8 15.59 3.36 -1.12
N GLN A 9 16.46 2.55 -1.71
CA GLN A 9 17.04 1.40 -1.01
C GLN A 9 18.03 1.81 0.08
N HIS A 10 18.45 3.07 0.09
CA HIS A 10 19.40 3.56 1.09
C HIS A 10 18.71 4.14 2.32
N CYS A 11 17.79 5.08 2.15
CA CYS A 11 17.13 5.75 3.28
C CYS A 11 15.70 5.26 3.56
N GLY A 12 15.08 4.54 2.62
CA GLY A 12 13.74 4.03 2.79
C GLY A 12 12.62 4.98 2.39
N ASN A 13 12.93 6.16 1.84
CA ASN A 13 11.89 7.05 1.34
C ASN A 13 11.04 6.35 0.28
N ILE A 14 9.71 6.55 0.38
CA ILE A 14 8.76 6.01 -0.59
C ILE A 14 8.00 7.18 -1.23
N VAL A 15 7.85 7.14 -2.55
CA VAL A 15 7.07 8.13 -3.28
C VAL A 15 6.02 7.42 -4.13
N ALA A 16 4.87 8.07 -4.30
CA ALA A 16 3.84 7.63 -5.25
C ALA A 16 3.99 8.45 -6.54
N MET A 17 4.02 7.77 -7.67
CA MET A 17 4.16 8.43 -8.96
C MET A 17 2.79 8.92 -9.44
N ILE A 18 2.61 10.23 -9.47
CA ILE A 18 1.41 10.84 -10.04
C ILE A 18 1.50 10.85 -11.56
N ARG A 19 2.69 11.14 -12.07
CA ARG A 19 2.97 11.17 -13.50
C ARG A 19 4.36 10.58 -13.73
N ASP A 20 4.45 9.58 -14.60
CA ASP A 20 5.71 8.93 -14.94
C ASP A 20 6.05 9.22 -16.40
N LYS A 21 7.15 9.94 -16.61
CA LYS A 21 7.65 10.26 -17.96
C LYS A 21 8.83 9.39 -18.35
N GLY A 22 9.11 8.33 -17.58
CA GLY A 22 10.17 7.39 -17.88
C GLY A 22 11.58 7.86 -17.52
N VAL A 23 11.67 8.94 -16.75
CA VAL A 23 12.97 9.48 -16.30
C VAL A 23 13.20 9.01 -14.87
N PRO A 24 14.40 8.46 -14.54
CA PRO A 24 14.69 8.01 -13.20
C PRO A 24 14.57 9.11 -12.14
N ILE A 25 14.06 8.75 -10.97
CA ILE A 25 14.09 9.61 -9.78
C ILE A 25 15.19 9.09 -8.88
N CYS A 26 16.08 9.97 -8.45
CA CYS A 26 17.21 9.61 -7.60
C CYS A 26 17.00 10.10 -6.16
N CYS A 27 17.43 9.30 -5.20
CA CYS A 27 17.46 9.64 -3.79
C CYS A 27 18.73 9.04 -3.19
N CYS A 28 19.43 9.78 -2.33
CA CYS A 28 20.70 9.34 -1.77
C CYS A 28 21.73 8.94 -2.84
N SER A 29 21.77 9.70 -3.94
CA SER A 29 22.66 9.48 -5.08
C SER A 29 22.46 8.15 -5.81
N GLU A 30 21.31 7.52 -5.63
CA GLU A 30 20.96 6.26 -6.31
C GLU A 30 19.57 6.38 -6.94
N GLU A 31 19.35 5.65 -8.01
CA GLU A 31 18.05 5.55 -8.63
C GLU A 31 17.07 4.83 -7.70
N MET A 32 15.90 5.41 -7.46
CA MET A 32 14.84 4.77 -6.70
C MET A 32 14.29 3.56 -7.47
N GLN A 33 13.95 2.52 -6.73
CA GLN A 33 13.47 1.26 -7.30
C GLN A 33 11.96 1.16 -7.19
N GLU A 34 11.33 0.54 -8.17
CA GLU A 34 9.89 0.28 -8.10
C GLU A 34 9.57 -0.78 -7.05
N LEU A 35 8.58 -0.51 -6.20
CA LEU A 35 8.02 -1.50 -5.30
C LEU A 35 7.12 -2.44 -6.11
N ILE A 36 7.49 -3.71 -6.16
CA ILE A 36 6.73 -4.74 -6.85
C ILE A 36 5.93 -5.53 -5.80
N SER A 37 4.60 -5.52 -5.93
CA SER A 37 3.74 -6.22 -4.97
C SER A 37 4.01 -7.73 -4.98
N GLY A 38 4.07 -8.32 -3.77
CA GLY A 38 4.28 -9.74 -3.60
C GLY A 38 5.68 -10.23 -3.98
N ALA A 39 6.68 -9.32 -4.04
CA ALA A 39 8.03 -9.68 -4.46
C ALA A 39 8.87 -10.36 -3.37
N THR A 40 8.46 -10.25 -2.11
CA THR A 40 9.17 -10.89 -0.99
C THR A 40 8.50 -12.21 -0.61
N GLU A 41 9.30 -13.14 -0.08
CA GLU A 41 8.77 -14.38 0.46
C GLU A 41 8.17 -14.13 1.84
N ALA A 42 6.85 -14.28 1.94
CA ALA A 42 6.11 -14.14 3.17
C ALA A 42 4.72 -14.75 2.99
N SER A 43 3.98 -14.88 4.08
CA SER A 43 2.62 -15.41 4.04
C SER A 43 1.67 -14.45 3.33
N GLY A 44 1.12 -14.87 2.20
CA GLY A 44 0.12 -14.10 1.46
C GLY A 44 -1.13 -13.85 2.29
N GLU A 45 -1.58 -14.84 3.09
CA GLU A 45 -2.78 -14.72 3.92
C GLU A 45 -2.68 -13.62 4.99
N LYS A 46 -1.46 -13.26 5.41
CA LYS A 46 -1.23 -12.18 6.39
C LYS A 46 -0.91 -10.82 5.74
N HIS A 47 -0.54 -10.80 4.47
CA HIS A 47 -0.04 -9.61 3.79
C HIS A 47 -0.95 -9.09 2.70
N ILE A 48 -1.62 -9.99 1.94
CA ILE A 48 -2.53 -9.56 0.88
C ILE A 48 -3.76 -8.93 1.53
N PRO A 49 -4.03 -7.64 1.29
CA PRO A 49 -5.20 -7.01 1.88
C PRO A 49 -6.48 -7.62 1.36
N VAL A 50 -7.50 -7.66 2.21
CA VAL A 50 -8.86 -8.00 1.83
C VAL A 50 -9.73 -6.78 2.03
N TYR A 51 -10.74 -6.58 1.18
CA TYR A 51 -11.58 -5.41 1.31
C TYR A 51 -13.02 -5.70 0.92
N GLU A 52 -13.91 -4.89 1.48
CA GLU A 52 -15.33 -4.90 1.15
C GLU A 52 -15.78 -3.47 0.90
N VAL A 53 -16.66 -3.29 -0.06
CA VAL A 53 -17.28 -2.00 -0.34
C VAL A 53 -18.72 -2.03 0.16
N GLU A 54 -19.06 -1.12 1.06
CA GLU A 54 -20.38 -0.98 1.62
C GLU A 54 -20.85 0.46 1.38
N GLY A 55 -21.75 0.63 0.43
CA GLY A 55 -22.13 1.98 -0.01
C GLY A 55 -20.91 2.68 -0.61
N ASN A 56 -20.55 3.82 -0.03
CA ASN A 56 -19.39 4.61 -0.43
C ASN A 56 -18.19 4.43 0.52
N THR A 57 -18.23 3.40 1.36
CA THR A 57 -17.13 3.10 2.28
C THR A 57 -16.41 1.84 1.87
N VAL A 58 -15.09 1.92 1.78
CA VAL A 58 -14.20 0.78 1.54
C VAL A 58 -13.59 0.37 2.87
N HIS A 59 -13.86 -0.85 3.30
CA HIS A 59 -13.29 -1.43 4.52
C HIS A 59 -12.14 -2.35 4.14
N VAL A 60 -10.96 -2.09 4.66
CA VAL A 60 -9.77 -2.88 4.35
C VAL A 60 -9.25 -3.53 5.63
N THR A 61 -8.88 -4.80 5.53
CA THR A 61 -8.16 -5.52 6.57
C THR A 61 -6.92 -6.17 5.96
N VAL A 62 -5.79 -6.13 6.66
CA VAL A 62 -4.54 -6.77 6.21
C VAL A 62 -4.22 -7.91 7.15
N GLY A 63 -4.35 -9.15 6.75
CA GLY A 63 -4.90 -9.77 5.55
C GLY A 63 -6.08 -10.63 5.94
N SER A 64 -6.36 -11.77 5.27
CA SER A 64 -7.42 -12.72 5.69
C SER A 64 -7.12 -13.31 7.09
N VAL A 65 -5.85 -13.45 7.42
CA VAL A 65 -5.38 -13.65 8.80
C VAL A 65 -4.67 -12.34 9.18
N GLU A 66 -5.05 -11.75 10.31
CA GLU A 66 -4.54 -10.43 10.68
C GLU A 66 -3.01 -10.38 10.76
N HIS A 67 -2.44 -9.36 10.10
CA HIS A 67 -1.01 -9.09 10.15
C HIS A 67 -0.60 -8.61 11.54
N PRO A 68 0.58 -9.00 12.05
CA PRO A 68 1.08 -8.45 13.31
C PRO A 68 1.24 -6.93 13.25
N MET A 69 1.05 -6.28 14.39
CA MET A 69 1.19 -4.83 14.53
C MET A 69 2.06 -4.56 15.78
N THR A 70 3.37 -4.78 15.62
CA THR A 70 4.36 -4.51 16.67
C THR A 70 5.33 -3.44 16.19
N GLN A 71 6.14 -2.87 17.09
CA GLN A 71 7.13 -1.86 16.73
C GLN A 71 8.09 -2.35 15.64
N GLU A 72 8.47 -3.62 15.70
CA GLU A 72 9.45 -4.21 14.78
C GLU A 72 8.82 -4.71 13.47
N HIS A 73 7.52 -5.02 13.50
CA HIS A 73 6.86 -5.66 12.36
C HIS A 73 5.40 -5.22 12.28
N TYR A 74 5.10 -4.34 11.35
CA TYR A 74 3.74 -3.80 11.22
C TYR A 74 3.44 -3.31 9.81
N ILE A 75 2.16 -3.13 9.51
CA ILE A 75 1.71 -2.49 8.29
C ILE A 75 1.79 -0.98 8.50
N GLU A 76 2.64 -0.31 7.73
CA GLU A 76 2.85 1.14 7.87
C GLU A 76 1.76 1.96 7.22
N TRP A 77 1.23 1.49 6.10
CA TRP A 77 0.17 2.19 5.40
C TRP A 77 -0.65 1.26 4.52
N VAL A 78 -1.86 1.71 4.23
CA VAL A 78 -2.80 1.07 3.29
C VAL A 78 -3.17 2.13 2.26
N CYS A 79 -3.29 1.73 1.00
CA CYS A 79 -3.68 2.62 -0.08
C CYS A 79 -4.82 2.00 -0.87
N VAL A 80 -5.85 2.77 -1.15
CA VAL A 80 -6.89 2.38 -2.10
C VAL A 80 -6.69 3.16 -3.40
N GLU A 81 -6.66 2.42 -4.50
CA GLU A 81 -6.63 2.98 -5.84
C GLU A 81 -8.02 2.84 -6.42
N THR A 82 -8.61 3.95 -6.84
CA THR A 82 -9.91 3.97 -7.50
C THR A 82 -9.73 4.41 -8.95
N GLU A 83 -10.84 4.45 -9.68
CA GLU A 83 -10.81 4.93 -11.06
C GLU A 83 -10.28 6.37 -11.18
N HIS A 84 -10.51 7.20 -10.15
CA HIS A 84 -10.20 8.63 -10.20
C HIS A 84 -9.02 9.08 -9.34
N GLY A 85 -8.42 8.18 -8.57
CA GLY A 85 -7.29 8.59 -7.74
C GLY A 85 -6.88 7.56 -6.70
N ILE A 86 -6.09 8.01 -5.74
CA ILE A 86 -5.61 7.18 -4.63
C ILE A 86 -5.85 7.88 -3.31
N GLN A 87 -6.01 7.08 -2.25
CA GLN A 87 -6.06 7.57 -0.87
C GLN A 87 -5.16 6.70 -0.01
N PHE A 88 -4.54 7.32 0.98
CA PHE A 88 -3.65 6.63 1.93
C PHE A 88 -4.19 6.72 3.34
N ALA A 89 -3.97 5.66 4.11
CA ALA A 89 -4.14 5.64 5.55
C ALA A 89 -2.83 5.19 6.17
N HIS A 90 -2.26 5.98 7.07
CA HIS A 90 -1.07 5.62 7.83
C HIS A 90 -1.49 4.89 9.09
N LEU A 91 -0.77 3.82 9.44
CA LEU A 91 -1.02 3.03 10.64
C LEU A 91 0.19 3.08 11.57
N ASP A 92 -0.07 3.06 12.86
CA ASP A 92 0.96 2.95 13.88
C ASP A 92 1.06 1.52 14.39
N PRO A 93 2.18 1.13 15.03
CA PRO A 93 2.35 -0.25 15.50
C PRO A 93 1.26 -0.77 16.42
N ASP A 94 0.64 0.08 17.22
CA ASP A 94 -0.41 -0.33 18.14
C ASP A 94 -1.82 -0.30 17.54
N ASP A 95 -1.95 0.14 16.28
CA ASP A 95 -3.23 0.12 15.58
C ASP A 95 -3.60 -1.29 15.14
N LYS A 96 -4.87 -1.50 14.82
CA LYS A 96 -5.29 -2.72 14.13
C LYS A 96 -4.91 -2.60 12.65
N PRO A 97 -4.63 -3.72 11.95
CA PRO A 97 -4.28 -3.69 10.54
C PRO A 97 -5.51 -3.48 9.65
N LYS A 98 -6.19 -2.37 9.87
CA LYS A 98 -7.46 -2.03 9.21
C LYS A 98 -7.48 -0.57 8.81
N ALA A 99 -8.20 -0.27 7.73
CA ALA A 99 -8.41 1.10 7.28
C ALA A 99 -9.79 1.22 6.64
N LYS A 100 -10.34 2.44 6.68
CA LYS A 100 -11.59 2.78 5.98
C LYS A 100 -11.32 3.96 5.06
N PHE A 101 -11.97 3.94 3.90
CA PHE A 101 -11.89 5.03 2.93
C PHE A 101 -13.28 5.38 2.46
N SER A 102 -13.53 6.67 2.23
CA SER A 102 -14.75 7.12 1.58
C SER A 102 -14.46 7.35 0.10
N ILE A 103 -15.33 6.87 -0.76
CA ILE A 103 -15.24 7.10 -2.21
C ILE A 103 -16.53 7.78 -2.68
N CYS A 104 -16.41 8.54 -3.77
CA CYS A 104 -17.58 9.22 -4.35
C CYS A 104 -18.51 8.23 -5.04
N ASP A 105 -19.80 8.64 -5.15
CA ASP A 105 -20.76 7.89 -5.96
C ASP A 105 -20.22 7.72 -7.38
N GLY A 106 -20.28 6.50 -7.88
CA GLY A 106 -19.83 6.19 -9.24
C GLY A 106 -18.33 5.92 -9.37
N ASP A 107 -17.54 6.13 -8.32
CA ASP A 107 -16.15 5.73 -8.32
C ASP A 107 -16.03 4.24 -7.99
N GLU A 108 -14.98 3.60 -8.48
CA GLU A 108 -14.78 2.16 -8.30
C GLU A 108 -13.38 1.85 -7.82
N VAL A 109 -13.28 0.90 -6.88
CA VAL A 109 -11.99 0.40 -6.41
C VAL A 109 -11.32 -0.41 -7.53
N ARG A 110 -10.08 -0.07 -7.83
CA ARG A 110 -9.24 -0.78 -8.81
C ARG A 110 -8.25 -1.71 -8.13
N ALA A 111 -7.69 -1.28 -7.00
CA ALA A 111 -6.73 -2.07 -6.25
C ALA A 111 -6.64 -1.55 -4.82
N VAL A 112 -6.20 -2.42 -3.93
CA VAL A 112 -5.87 -2.06 -2.56
C VAL A 112 -4.46 -2.53 -2.28
N TYR A 113 -3.65 -1.66 -1.67
CA TYR A 113 -2.25 -1.95 -1.36
C TYR A 113 -2.03 -1.87 0.13
N ALA A 114 -1.10 -2.68 0.61
CA ALA A 114 -0.62 -2.61 1.99
C ALA A 114 0.90 -2.72 1.98
N PHE A 115 1.56 -1.92 2.81
CA PHE A 115 3.01 -1.93 2.93
C PHE A 115 3.42 -2.40 4.32
N CYS A 116 4.15 -3.53 4.35
CA CYS A 116 4.76 -4.08 5.55
C CYS A 116 6.21 -3.61 5.64
N ASN A 117 6.64 -3.11 6.82
CA ASN A 117 8.00 -2.61 6.98
C ASN A 117 9.09 -3.68 6.78
N GLN A 118 8.74 -4.96 6.89
CA GLN A 118 9.68 -6.06 6.67
C GLN A 118 9.49 -6.79 5.34
N HIS A 119 8.27 -6.84 4.81
CA HIS A 119 7.96 -7.64 3.62
C HIS A 119 7.43 -6.82 2.44
N ASN A 120 7.59 -5.51 2.49
CA ASN A 120 7.29 -4.58 1.41
C ASN A 120 5.82 -4.55 0.98
N LEU A 121 5.57 -4.39 -0.32
CA LEU A 121 4.27 -4.07 -0.89
C LEU A 121 3.46 -5.31 -1.24
N TRP A 122 2.18 -5.27 -0.91
CA TRP A 122 1.19 -6.31 -1.25
C TRP A 122 -0.04 -5.68 -1.86
N ARG A 123 -0.71 -6.41 -2.74
CA ARG A 123 -1.82 -5.88 -3.54
C ARG A 123 -2.96 -6.89 -3.65
N LYS A 124 -4.19 -6.36 -3.64
CA LYS A 124 -5.40 -7.11 -3.97
C LYS A 124 -6.07 -6.53 -5.20
#